data_aa4bfc3217bddf8f643dc80521906486
#
_entry.id   aa4bfc3217bddf8f643dc80521906486
#
_cell.length_a   1.000
_cell.length_b   1.000
_cell.length_c   1.000
_cell.angle_alpha   90.00
_cell.angle_beta   90.00
_cell.angle_gamma   90.00
#
_symmetry.space_group_name_H-M   'P 1'
#
loop_
_entity.id
_entity.type
_entity.pdbx_description
1 polymer ?
#
loop_
_entity_poly.entity_id
_entity_poly.type
_entity_poly.pdbx_seq_one_letter_code
_entity_poly.pdbx_strand_id
1 'polypeptide(L)'
;LSSCTVEKTPFGNRLNFTSRGELQEVGYFKKNNHLISIEAPDGEFLRGYNKIAVKISTSNDQDVISEVTFSPSHKDIEGNTKSAPHSPILTPSTKNKSFEGFVIFDTPKDYSVLNATHSGIKTSWDLVLTYKVNGTTYSLETNIEVLDTRNPNLNMTQFVGRDGKQYYIALTAPEVPKVAVNELIAGIWVQQSDSTYTVANGYLLELDPRMPGEDMGNHSSPNNEDLRQGADGFYHGKVNYTMEGYWTLNFILKDATGQVIKGTQVSQRVQMGVFGEQSELHIDILF
;
A
#
# COMPACT_ATOMS: atom_id res chain seq x y z
N LEU A 1 24.28 33.36 -7.01
CA LEU A 1 23.05 32.79 -6.39
C LEU A 1 22.09 32.43 -7.50
N SER A 2 22.23 31.21 -8.01
CA SER A 2 21.32 30.64 -8.99
C SER A 2 20.07 30.17 -8.26
N SER A 3 18.96 30.84 -8.50
CA SER A 3 17.64 30.39 -8.08
C SER A 3 17.33 29.11 -8.85
N CYS A 4 17.30 27.96 -8.19
CA CYS A 4 16.65 26.78 -8.75
C CYS A 4 15.18 27.12 -8.93
N THR A 5 14.78 27.39 -10.14
CA THR A 5 13.37 27.43 -10.50
C THR A 5 12.85 25.99 -10.39
N VAL A 6 12.02 25.77 -9.38
CA VAL A 6 11.26 24.50 -9.28
C VAL A 6 10.49 24.36 -10.57
N GLU A 7 10.83 23.36 -11.37
CA GLU A 7 10.04 23.03 -12.55
C GLU A 7 8.59 22.88 -12.18
N LYS A 8 7.74 23.46 -13.02
CA LYS A 8 6.33 23.11 -13.02
C LYS A 8 6.24 21.65 -13.45
N THR A 9 6.16 20.77 -12.46
CA THR A 9 5.77 19.39 -12.73
C THR A 9 4.52 19.41 -13.59
N PRO A 10 4.31 18.43 -14.49
CA PRO A 10 3.08 18.31 -15.26
C PRO A 10 1.82 18.19 -14.37
N PHE A 11 2.00 18.09 -13.08
CA PHE A 11 1.00 18.13 -12.03
C PHE A 11 0.76 19.59 -11.62
N GLY A 12 -0.12 20.29 -12.30
CA GLY A 12 -0.53 21.64 -11.93
C GLY A 12 -1.09 21.66 -10.52
N ASN A 13 -0.61 22.63 -9.71
CA ASN A 13 -0.89 22.89 -8.31
C ASN A 13 -0.24 21.89 -7.33
N ARG A 14 0.51 22.44 -6.36
CA ARG A 14 1.02 21.70 -5.20
C ARG A 14 -0.10 20.88 -4.62
N LEU A 15 0.03 19.57 -4.74
CA LEU A 15 -0.83 18.64 -4.02
C LEU A 15 -0.43 18.77 -2.54
N ASN A 16 -1.26 19.42 -1.75
CA ASN A 16 -1.09 19.40 -0.30
C ASN A 16 -1.45 18.00 0.19
N PHE A 17 -0.45 17.14 0.27
CA PHE A 17 -0.62 15.82 0.86
C PHE A 17 -0.75 15.97 2.37
N THR A 18 -1.88 15.61 2.90
CA THR A 18 -2.10 15.43 4.34
C THR A 18 -2.07 13.94 4.64
N SER A 19 -1.68 13.59 5.88
CA SER A 19 -1.88 12.23 6.35
C SER A 19 -3.35 11.86 6.19
N ARG A 20 -3.62 10.59 5.93
CA ARG A 20 -5.00 10.09 5.95
C ARG A 20 -5.59 10.33 7.35
N GLY A 21 -6.84 10.73 7.37
CA GLY A 21 -7.55 11.07 8.59
C GLY A 21 -7.85 9.86 9.50
N GLU A 22 -8.67 10.10 10.49
CA GLU A 22 -9.15 9.04 11.38
C GLU A 22 -10.03 8.02 10.64
N LEU A 23 -10.19 6.85 11.24
CA LEU A 23 -11.10 5.83 10.74
C LEU A 23 -12.52 6.35 10.76
N GLN A 24 -13.18 6.34 9.63
CA GLN A 24 -14.56 6.76 9.42
C GLN A 24 -15.33 5.66 8.70
N GLU A 25 -16.65 5.67 8.85
CA GLU A 25 -17.52 4.67 8.26
C GLU A 25 -17.46 4.71 6.72
N VAL A 26 -17.13 3.57 6.12
CA VAL A 26 -17.25 3.30 4.68
C VAL A 26 -18.60 2.70 4.36
N GLY A 27 -19.10 1.84 5.24
CA GLY A 27 -20.40 1.17 5.08
C GLY A 27 -20.99 0.72 6.39
N TYR A 28 -22.32 0.76 6.46
CA TYR A 28 -23.12 0.36 7.60
C TYR A 28 -24.19 -0.64 7.17
N PHE A 29 -24.26 -1.76 7.86
CA PHE A 29 -25.10 -2.88 7.48
C PHE A 29 -25.89 -3.40 8.69
N LYS A 30 -27.14 -3.81 8.44
CA LYS A 30 -27.94 -4.56 9.39
C LYS A 30 -28.18 -5.96 8.83
N LYS A 31 -27.66 -6.98 9.50
CA LYS A 31 -27.84 -8.38 9.12
C LYS A 31 -27.90 -9.27 10.36
N ASN A 32 -28.80 -10.25 10.37
CA ASN A 32 -28.99 -11.17 11.51
C ASN A 32 -29.26 -10.48 12.86
N ASN A 33 -29.94 -9.33 12.84
CA ASN A 33 -30.12 -8.42 13.99
C ASN A 33 -28.81 -7.85 14.56
N HIS A 34 -27.70 -7.96 13.86
CA HIS A 34 -26.44 -7.32 14.19
C HIS A 34 -26.28 -6.05 13.36
N LEU A 35 -25.64 -5.04 13.94
CA LEU A 35 -25.24 -3.81 13.27
C LEU A 35 -23.74 -3.91 13.01
N ILE A 36 -23.34 -3.72 11.75
CA ILE A 36 -21.96 -3.88 11.31
C ILE A 36 -21.53 -2.58 10.65
N SER A 37 -20.49 -1.93 11.18
CA SER A 37 -19.84 -0.79 10.55
C SER A 37 -18.44 -1.19 10.08
N ILE A 38 -18.12 -0.87 8.84
CA ILE A 38 -16.79 -1.03 8.24
C ILE A 38 -16.19 0.36 8.13
N GLU A 39 -14.98 0.53 8.64
CA GLU A 39 -14.30 1.82 8.72
C GLU A 39 -12.94 1.75 8.03
N ALA A 40 -12.58 2.83 7.35
CA ALA A 40 -11.27 3.07 6.78
C ALA A 40 -10.86 4.54 6.99
N PRO A 41 -9.57 4.91 6.84
CA PRO A 41 -9.16 6.30 6.95
C PRO A 41 -9.94 7.19 5.96
N ASP A 42 -10.46 8.32 6.46
CA ASP A 42 -11.29 9.28 5.71
C ASP A 42 -12.61 8.70 5.15
N GLY A 43 -13.03 7.51 5.59
CA GLY A 43 -14.23 6.85 5.10
C GLY A 43 -14.12 6.30 3.67
N GLU A 44 -12.91 6.07 3.18
CA GLU A 44 -12.65 5.62 1.81
C GLU A 44 -11.61 4.50 1.77
N PHE A 45 -11.80 3.54 0.87
CA PHE A 45 -10.74 2.62 0.47
C PHE A 45 -9.99 3.18 -0.72
N LEU A 46 -8.66 3.17 -0.64
CA LEU A 46 -7.78 3.62 -1.71
C LEU A 46 -6.90 2.47 -2.20
N ARG A 47 -6.39 2.59 -3.42
CA ARG A 47 -5.31 1.74 -3.92
C ARG A 47 -4.13 1.77 -2.96
N GLY A 48 -3.49 0.62 -2.75
CA GLY A 48 -2.38 0.44 -1.82
C GLY A 48 -2.84 0.04 -0.42
N TYR A 49 -2.09 0.43 0.59
CA TYR A 49 -2.32 0.05 1.98
C TYR A 49 -3.48 0.82 2.60
N ASN A 50 -4.40 0.08 3.22
CA ASN A 50 -5.51 0.63 4.00
C ASN A 50 -5.54 -0.03 5.38
N LYS A 51 -5.56 0.77 6.43
CA LYS A 51 -6.02 0.31 7.75
C LYS A 51 -7.52 0.08 7.66
N ILE A 52 -8.01 -0.95 8.32
CA ILE A 52 -9.43 -1.24 8.42
C ILE A 52 -9.84 -1.45 9.86
N ALA A 53 -11.07 -1.08 10.18
CA ALA A 53 -11.72 -1.48 11.42
C ALA A 53 -13.14 -1.95 11.13
N VAL A 54 -13.57 -2.96 11.87
CA VAL A 54 -14.93 -3.49 11.83
C VAL A 54 -15.52 -3.41 13.23
N LYS A 55 -16.65 -2.74 13.36
CA LYS A 55 -17.44 -2.69 14.59
C LYS A 55 -18.69 -3.55 14.41
N ILE A 56 -18.96 -4.40 15.37
CA ILE A 56 -20.13 -5.29 15.35
C ILE A 56 -20.86 -5.08 16.67
N SER A 57 -22.14 -4.77 16.59
CA SER A 57 -23.01 -4.61 17.75
C SER A 57 -24.20 -5.56 17.63
N THR A 58 -24.59 -6.16 18.74
CA THR A 58 -25.75 -7.03 18.89
C THR A 58 -26.77 -6.35 19.81
N SER A 59 -27.93 -6.95 19.97
CA SER A 59 -28.96 -6.46 20.91
C SER A 59 -28.62 -6.74 22.38
N ASN A 60 -27.57 -7.53 22.64
CA ASN A 60 -27.18 -7.91 24.00
C ASN A 60 -25.68 -7.58 24.19
N ASP A 61 -25.39 -6.61 25.07
CA ASP A 61 -24.03 -6.15 25.36
C ASP A 61 -23.12 -7.22 26.00
N GLN A 62 -23.67 -8.36 26.42
CA GLN A 62 -22.92 -9.49 26.96
C GLN A 62 -22.47 -10.47 25.86
N ASP A 63 -22.87 -10.28 24.62
CA ASP A 63 -22.45 -11.15 23.53
C ASP A 63 -20.95 -11.02 23.26
N VAL A 64 -20.30 -12.17 23.10
CA VAL A 64 -18.88 -12.26 22.78
C VAL A 64 -18.69 -12.36 21.27
N ILE A 65 -18.07 -11.34 20.70
CA ILE A 65 -17.73 -11.30 19.27
C ILE A 65 -16.27 -11.73 19.10
N SER A 66 -16.03 -12.63 18.16
CA SER A 66 -14.69 -13.17 17.90
C SER A 66 -14.50 -13.60 16.44
N GLU A 67 -13.24 -13.91 16.08
CA GLU A 67 -12.84 -14.45 14.78
C GLU A 67 -13.41 -13.64 13.59
N VAL A 68 -13.22 -12.33 13.65
CA VAL A 68 -13.66 -11.42 12.57
C VAL A 68 -12.65 -11.48 11.43
N THR A 69 -13.12 -11.82 10.22
CA THR A 69 -12.31 -11.83 9.00
C THR A 69 -12.85 -10.85 7.97
N PHE A 70 -11.97 -10.31 7.16
CA PHE A 70 -12.28 -9.39 6.08
C PHE A 70 -11.65 -9.96 4.80
N SER A 71 -12.45 -10.54 3.92
CA SER A 71 -11.99 -11.27 2.74
C SER A 71 -12.45 -10.56 1.47
N PRO A 72 -11.61 -9.68 0.90
CA PRO A 72 -11.90 -8.98 -0.34
C PRO A 72 -11.57 -9.86 -1.54
N SER A 73 -12.35 -9.72 -2.61
CA SER A 73 -12.04 -10.32 -3.91
C SER A 73 -12.57 -9.48 -5.06
N HIS A 74 -11.97 -9.63 -6.23
CA HIS A 74 -12.48 -9.05 -7.46
C HIS A 74 -12.29 -10.02 -8.63
N LYS A 75 -13.00 -9.79 -9.72
CA LYS A 75 -12.78 -10.52 -10.98
C LYS A 75 -11.83 -9.72 -11.86
N ASP A 76 -10.80 -10.39 -12.36
CA ASP A 76 -9.94 -9.83 -13.40
C ASP A 76 -10.65 -9.77 -14.77
N ILE A 77 -9.97 -9.24 -15.76
CA ILE A 77 -10.52 -9.12 -17.13
C ILE A 77 -10.81 -10.47 -17.79
N GLU A 78 -10.20 -11.54 -17.29
CA GLU A 78 -10.40 -12.93 -17.77
C GLU A 78 -11.53 -13.63 -17.00
N GLY A 79 -12.09 -12.97 -15.96
CA GLY A 79 -13.15 -13.50 -15.11
C GLY A 79 -12.67 -14.37 -13.95
N ASN A 80 -11.35 -14.47 -13.72
CA ASN A 80 -10.81 -15.20 -12.59
C ASN A 80 -10.98 -14.37 -11.29
N THR A 81 -11.36 -15.04 -10.21
CA THR A 81 -11.47 -14.41 -8.91
C THR A 81 -10.08 -14.28 -8.28
N LYS A 82 -9.71 -13.07 -7.91
CA LYS A 82 -8.47 -12.74 -7.21
C LYS A 82 -8.79 -12.06 -5.88
N SER A 83 -7.96 -12.34 -4.89
CA SER A 83 -8.00 -11.65 -3.60
C SER A 83 -6.89 -10.61 -3.51
N ALA A 84 -6.88 -9.85 -2.43
CA ALA A 84 -5.84 -8.89 -2.07
C ALA A 84 -5.10 -9.37 -0.82
N PRO A 85 -3.81 -8.99 -0.60
CA PRO A 85 -3.17 -9.19 0.68
C PRO A 85 -3.96 -8.46 1.78
N HIS A 86 -4.26 -9.15 2.87
CA HIS A 86 -5.04 -8.61 4.00
C HIS A 86 -4.71 -9.36 5.29
N SER A 87 -5.10 -8.77 6.41
CA SER A 87 -5.04 -9.46 7.71
C SER A 87 -5.96 -10.68 7.68
N PRO A 88 -5.44 -11.90 7.93
CA PRO A 88 -6.26 -13.12 7.86
C PRO A 88 -7.37 -13.15 8.93
N ILE A 89 -7.09 -12.55 10.10
CA ILE A 89 -8.04 -12.34 11.19
C ILE A 89 -7.80 -10.93 11.72
N LEU A 90 -8.87 -10.19 11.95
CA LEU A 90 -8.78 -8.86 12.54
C LEU A 90 -8.55 -8.97 14.05
N THR A 91 -7.68 -8.11 14.59
CA THR A 91 -7.29 -8.10 16.00
C THR A 91 -8.25 -7.23 16.82
N PRO A 92 -8.77 -7.71 17.96
CA PRO A 92 -9.62 -6.89 18.83
C PRO A 92 -8.88 -5.65 19.34
N SER A 93 -9.50 -4.49 19.24
CA SER A 93 -9.05 -3.21 19.78
C SER A 93 -9.94 -2.77 20.92
N THR A 94 -9.38 -2.71 22.12
CA THR A 94 -10.13 -2.26 23.32
C THR A 94 -10.41 -0.76 23.29
N LYS A 95 -9.54 0.02 22.63
CA LYS A 95 -9.67 1.48 22.55
C LYS A 95 -10.92 1.91 21.79
N ASN A 96 -11.24 1.22 20.69
CA ASN A 96 -12.32 1.61 19.78
C ASN A 96 -13.49 0.61 19.78
N LYS A 97 -13.44 -0.45 20.58
CA LYS A 97 -14.41 -1.56 20.55
C LYS A 97 -14.61 -2.09 19.12
N SER A 98 -13.51 -2.25 18.39
CA SER A 98 -13.47 -2.66 16.98
C SER A 98 -12.53 -3.83 16.79
N PHE A 99 -12.54 -4.42 15.61
CA PHE A 99 -11.58 -5.40 15.14
C PHE A 99 -10.76 -4.75 14.02
N GLU A 100 -9.45 -4.68 14.18
CA GLU A 100 -8.57 -3.88 13.34
C GLU A 100 -7.60 -4.75 12.54
N GLY A 101 -7.23 -4.29 11.36
CA GLY A 101 -6.28 -4.93 10.47
C GLY A 101 -5.93 -4.06 9.27
N PHE A 102 -5.54 -4.70 8.18
CA PHE A 102 -5.20 -4.02 6.93
C PHE A 102 -5.66 -4.81 5.70
N VAL A 103 -5.71 -4.10 4.58
CA VAL A 103 -5.89 -4.64 3.23
C VAL A 103 -5.06 -3.85 2.22
N ILE A 104 -4.53 -4.52 1.20
CA ILE A 104 -3.79 -3.90 0.10
C ILE A 104 -4.62 -4.05 -1.16
N PHE A 105 -5.22 -2.97 -1.64
CA PHE A 105 -5.95 -3.01 -2.89
C PHE A 105 -5.02 -2.68 -4.06
N ASP A 106 -5.09 -3.47 -5.12
CA ASP A 106 -4.49 -3.16 -6.40
C ASP A 106 -5.53 -2.51 -7.34
N THR A 107 -5.05 -1.86 -8.38
CA THR A 107 -5.87 -1.41 -9.50
C THR A 107 -5.35 -2.02 -10.78
N PRO A 108 -6.16 -2.11 -11.87
CA PRO A 108 -5.69 -2.55 -13.17
C PRO A 108 -4.45 -1.78 -13.65
N LYS A 109 -3.63 -2.44 -14.46
CA LYS A 109 -2.25 -2.07 -14.83
C LYS A 109 -2.00 -0.72 -15.51
N ASP A 110 -3.02 0.07 -15.83
CA ASP A 110 -2.88 1.29 -16.64
C ASP A 110 -2.59 2.56 -15.83
N TYR A 111 -2.33 2.41 -14.53
CA TYR A 111 -2.01 3.53 -13.67
C TYR A 111 -0.53 3.92 -13.78
N SER A 112 -0.29 5.18 -14.15
CA SER A 112 1.02 5.82 -14.07
C SER A 112 0.93 7.03 -13.15
N VAL A 113 1.82 7.13 -12.16
CA VAL A 113 1.94 8.30 -11.28
C VAL A 113 2.14 9.58 -12.10
N LEU A 114 2.87 9.49 -13.21
CA LEU A 114 3.12 10.62 -14.11
C LEU A 114 1.87 11.08 -14.89
N ASN A 115 0.90 10.19 -15.07
CA ASN A 115 -0.35 10.48 -15.78
C ASN A 115 -1.54 10.63 -14.83
N ALA A 116 -1.29 10.77 -13.54
CA ALA A 116 -2.31 10.92 -12.51
C ALA A 116 -3.06 12.26 -12.65
N THR A 117 -3.79 12.42 -13.71
CA THR A 117 -5.04 13.15 -13.59
C THR A 117 -5.90 12.27 -12.66
N HIS A 118 -6.24 12.78 -11.50
CA HIS A 118 -7.10 12.12 -10.52
C HIS A 118 -8.45 11.83 -11.19
N SER A 119 -8.51 10.72 -11.93
CA SER A 119 -9.62 10.43 -12.83
C SER A 119 -10.86 9.95 -12.10
N GLY A 120 -10.79 9.83 -10.76
CA GLY A 120 -11.90 9.28 -9.98
C GLY A 120 -12.26 7.86 -10.37
N ILE A 121 -11.31 7.09 -10.93
CA ILE A 121 -11.51 5.68 -11.26
C ILE A 121 -11.83 4.94 -9.97
N LYS A 122 -12.96 4.25 -10.01
CA LYS A 122 -13.44 3.40 -8.93
C LYS A 122 -13.41 1.96 -9.39
N THR A 123 -12.93 1.08 -8.53
CA THR A 123 -12.97 -0.36 -8.75
C THR A 123 -13.90 -0.98 -7.73
N SER A 124 -14.83 -1.80 -8.18
CA SER A 124 -15.71 -2.55 -7.29
C SER A 124 -15.03 -3.84 -6.85
N TRP A 125 -15.05 -4.09 -5.55
CA TRP A 125 -14.57 -5.32 -4.93
C TRP A 125 -15.71 -6.00 -4.18
N ASP A 126 -15.79 -7.31 -4.32
CA ASP A 126 -16.65 -8.14 -3.47
C ASP A 126 -15.99 -8.28 -2.10
N LEU A 127 -16.77 -8.22 -1.05
CA LEU A 127 -16.32 -8.40 0.32
C LEU A 127 -17.16 -9.46 1.02
N VAL A 128 -16.50 -10.45 1.59
CA VAL A 128 -17.09 -11.38 2.54
C VAL A 128 -16.50 -11.11 3.92
N LEU A 129 -17.33 -10.62 4.83
CA LEU A 129 -17.01 -10.46 6.23
C LEU A 129 -17.59 -11.65 7.00
N THR A 130 -16.76 -12.40 7.74
CA THR A 130 -17.25 -13.43 8.65
C THR A 130 -16.89 -13.10 10.09
N TYR A 131 -17.75 -13.49 11.02
CA TYR A 131 -17.55 -13.24 12.46
C TYR A 131 -18.32 -14.26 13.28
N LYS A 132 -17.92 -14.45 14.53
CA LYS A 132 -18.65 -15.28 15.49
C LYS A 132 -19.32 -14.43 16.57
N VAL A 133 -20.54 -14.80 16.95
CA VAL A 133 -21.22 -14.29 18.13
C VAL A 133 -21.54 -15.48 19.02
N ASN A 134 -20.99 -15.51 20.22
CA ASN A 134 -21.13 -16.64 21.18
C ASN A 134 -20.82 -18.01 20.52
N GLY A 135 -19.80 -18.04 19.66
CA GLY A 135 -19.38 -19.26 18.95
C GLY A 135 -20.17 -19.58 17.69
N THR A 136 -21.31 -18.92 17.42
CA THR A 136 -22.07 -19.08 16.18
C THR A 136 -21.51 -18.21 15.07
N THR A 137 -21.23 -18.78 13.90
CA THR A 137 -20.66 -18.08 12.75
C THR A 137 -21.75 -17.38 11.93
N TYR A 138 -21.49 -16.14 11.57
CA TYR A 138 -22.29 -15.30 10.68
C TYR A 138 -21.45 -14.75 9.54
N SER A 139 -22.09 -14.37 8.44
CA SER A 139 -21.42 -13.71 7.32
C SER A 139 -22.24 -12.56 6.76
N LEU A 140 -21.53 -11.53 6.29
CA LEU A 140 -22.04 -10.44 5.48
C LEU A 140 -21.31 -10.48 4.12
N GLU A 141 -22.08 -10.56 3.04
CA GLU A 141 -21.57 -10.38 1.68
C GLU A 141 -22.02 -9.02 1.16
N THR A 142 -21.10 -8.24 0.65
CA THR A 142 -21.36 -6.90 0.13
C THR A 142 -20.32 -6.49 -0.91
N ASN A 143 -20.50 -5.34 -1.52
CA ASN A 143 -19.52 -4.72 -2.40
C ASN A 143 -18.96 -3.47 -1.73
N ILE A 144 -17.69 -3.21 -2.00
CA ILE A 144 -17.01 -1.99 -1.59
C ILE A 144 -16.40 -1.30 -2.81
N GLU A 145 -16.33 0.02 -2.79
CA GLU A 145 -15.64 0.79 -3.81
C GLU A 145 -14.21 1.10 -3.33
N VAL A 146 -13.26 0.89 -4.22
CA VAL A 146 -11.86 1.28 -4.02
C VAL A 146 -11.51 2.36 -5.02
N LEU A 147 -11.06 3.49 -4.51
CA LEU A 147 -10.65 4.64 -5.31
C LEU A 147 -9.17 4.55 -5.66
N ASP A 148 -8.78 5.28 -6.68
CA ASP A 148 -7.38 5.50 -6.95
C ASP A 148 -6.71 6.32 -5.83
N THR A 149 -5.40 6.13 -5.64
CA THR A 149 -4.71 6.83 -4.56
C THR A 149 -4.63 8.33 -4.84
N ARG A 150 -4.89 9.12 -3.80
CA ARG A 150 -4.65 10.57 -3.81
C ARG A 150 -3.28 10.93 -3.26
N ASN A 151 -2.59 9.95 -2.67
CA ASN A 151 -1.27 10.14 -2.09
C ASN A 151 -0.27 9.20 -2.77
N PRO A 152 0.47 9.67 -3.78
CA PRO A 152 1.45 8.86 -4.50
C PRO A 152 2.63 8.40 -3.61
N ASN A 153 2.76 8.93 -2.39
CA ASN A 153 3.80 8.48 -1.45
C ASN A 153 3.49 7.13 -0.81
N LEU A 154 2.21 6.75 -0.77
CA LEU A 154 1.77 5.43 -0.28
C LEU A 154 1.43 4.49 -1.44
N ASN A 155 2.25 4.50 -2.46
CA ASN A 155 2.06 3.71 -3.66
C ASN A 155 2.47 2.23 -3.44
N MET A 156 2.11 1.40 -4.40
CA MET A 156 2.39 -0.03 -4.40
C MET A 156 2.83 -0.52 -5.78
N THR A 157 3.42 -1.71 -5.81
CA THR A 157 3.70 -2.44 -7.05
C THR A 157 3.41 -3.93 -6.86
N GLN A 158 3.10 -4.61 -7.97
CA GLN A 158 2.97 -6.05 -8.05
C GLN A 158 3.82 -6.57 -9.21
N PHE A 159 4.41 -7.74 -9.03
CA PHE A 159 5.30 -8.30 -10.04
C PHE A 159 5.46 -9.81 -9.88
N VAL A 160 5.91 -10.47 -10.95
CA VAL A 160 6.37 -11.86 -10.89
C VAL A 160 7.86 -11.86 -10.62
N GLY A 161 8.27 -12.56 -9.57
CA GLY A 161 9.67 -12.76 -9.20
C GLY A 161 10.38 -13.74 -10.14
N ARG A 162 11.71 -13.80 -10.08
CA ARG A 162 12.52 -14.77 -10.83
C ARG A 162 12.28 -16.22 -10.41
N ASP A 163 11.68 -16.41 -9.24
CA ASP A 163 11.20 -17.70 -8.74
C ASP A 163 9.81 -18.11 -9.27
N GLY A 164 9.21 -17.28 -10.15
CA GLY A 164 7.92 -17.49 -10.76
C GLY A 164 6.70 -17.16 -9.86
N LYS A 165 6.92 -16.68 -8.64
CA LYS A 165 5.84 -16.32 -7.73
C LYS A 165 5.40 -14.87 -7.94
N GLN A 166 4.11 -14.61 -7.64
CA GLN A 166 3.55 -13.27 -7.62
C GLN A 166 3.85 -12.59 -6.28
N TYR A 167 4.31 -11.35 -6.34
CA TYR A 167 4.65 -10.52 -5.19
C TYR A 167 3.87 -9.21 -5.19
N TYR A 168 3.65 -8.67 -3.98
CA TYR A 168 3.13 -7.33 -3.73
C TYR A 168 4.07 -6.59 -2.79
N ILE A 169 4.38 -5.34 -3.12
CA ILE A 169 5.05 -4.40 -2.23
C ILE A 169 4.16 -3.17 -2.11
N ALA A 170 3.84 -2.76 -0.89
CA ALA A 170 3.08 -1.55 -0.63
C ALA A 170 3.78 -0.70 0.43
N LEU A 171 3.95 0.59 0.14
CA LEU A 171 4.46 1.56 1.10
C LEU A 171 3.40 1.89 2.14
N THR A 172 3.79 1.94 3.42
CA THR A 172 2.91 2.28 4.54
C THR A 172 3.39 3.53 5.30
N ALA A 173 4.63 3.95 5.09
CA ALA A 173 5.21 5.21 5.59
C ALA A 173 6.34 5.67 4.67
N PRO A 174 6.61 6.98 4.61
CA PRO A 174 5.92 8.07 5.30
C PRO A 174 4.60 8.45 4.60
N GLU A 175 3.54 8.71 5.36
CA GLU A 175 2.29 9.23 4.80
C GLU A 175 2.46 10.68 4.31
N VAL A 176 3.25 11.46 5.01
CA VAL A 176 3.62 12.85 4.67
C VAL A 176 5.14 12.96 4.69
N PRO A 177 5.80 12.78 3.55
CA PRO A 177 7.24 12.94 3.44
C PRO A 177 7.71 14.35 3.80
N LYS A 178 8.95 14.42 4.25
CA LYS A 178 9.63 15.70 4.54
C LYS A 178 10.98 15.72 3.83
N VAL A 179 11.43 16.91 3.48
CA VAL A 179 12.81 17.14 3.03
C VAL A 179 13.76 16.91 4.21
N ALA A 180 14.03 15.64 4.47
CA ALA A 180 14.84 15.11 5.58
C ALA A 180 14.98 13.57 5.41
N VAL A 181 15.66 12.96 6.36
CA VAL A 181 15.60 11.49 6.53
C VAL A 181 14.24 11.12 7.10
N ASN A 182 13.51 10.29 6.35
CA ASN A 182 12.21 9.75 6.73
C ASN A 182 12.34 8.25 7.05
N GLU A 183 11.54 7.77 7.98
CA GLU A 183 11.32 6.34 8.10
C GLU A 183 10.56 5.85 6.87
N LEU A 184 11.09 4.83 6.20
CA LEU A 184 10.43 4.18 5.06
C LEU A 184 9.96 2.79 5.50
N ILE A 185 8.65 2.57 5.43
CA ILE A 185 8.07 1.27 5.80
C ILE A 185 7.31 0.71 4.61
N ALA A 186 7.53 -0.58 4.34
CA ALA A 186 6.84 -1.31 3.30
C ALA A 186 6.37 -2.67 3.81
N GLY A 187 5.23 -3.14 3.33
CA GLY A 187 4.83 -4.53 3.43
C GLY A 187 5.22 -5.29 2.17
N ILE A 188 5.63 -6.55 2.32
CA ILE A 188 5.97 -7.44 1.21
C ILE A 188 5.21 -8.75 1.39
N TRP A 189 4.42 -9.10 0.39
CA TRP A 189 3.62 -10.33 0.38
C TRP A 189 3.93 -11.15 -0.85
N VAL A 190 3.88 -12.47 -0.66
CA VAL A 190 4.01 -13.45 -1.74
C VAL A 190 2.73 -14.28 -1.84
N GLN A 191 2.22 -14.40 -3.05
CA GLN A 191 1.04 -15.20 -3.34
C GLN A 191 1.37 -16.68 -3.23
N GLN A 192 0.57 -17.43 -2.47
CA GLN A 192 0.69 -18.87 -2.31
C GLN A 192 -0.30 -19.63 -3.19
N SER A 193 -1.49 -19.04 -3.41
CA SER A 193 -2.55 -19.52 -4.29
C SER A 193 -3.38 -18.33 -4.75
N ASP A 194 -4.35 -18.51 -5.63
CA ASP A 194 -5.15 -17.43 -6.21
C ASP A 194 -5.82 -16.51 -5.19
N SER A 195 -6.03 -17.00 -3.97
CA SER A 195 -6.71 -16.25 -2.91
C SER A 195 -5.92 -16.07 -1.63
N THR A 196 -4.69 -16.59 -1.53
CA THR A 196 -3.91 -16.53 -0.30
C THR A 196 -2.55 -15.87 -0.49
N TYR A 197 -2.20 -15.01 0.45
CA TYR A 197 -0.94 -14.29 0.50
C TYR A 197 -0.29 -14.48 1.86
N THR A 198 1.03 -14.63 1.88
CA THR A 198 1.81 -14.66 3.11
C THR A 198 2.84 -13.54 3.09
N VAL A 199 3.21 -13.07 4.27
CA VAL A 199 4.32 -12.12 4.39
C VAL A 199 5.61 -12.82 3.91
N ALA A 200 6.38 -12.15 3.07
CA ALA A 200 7.71 -12.58 2.70
C ALA A 200 8.62 -12.44 3.94
N ASN A 201 9.10 -13.54 4.50
CA ASN A 201 9.83 -13.52 5.77
C ASN A 201 11.35 -13.55 5.55
N GLY A 202 12.06 -12.64 6.24
CA GLY A 202 13.51 -12.60 6.26
C GLY A 202 14.14 -12.10 4.97
N TYR A 203 13.37 -11.45 4.08
CA TYR A 203 13.88 -10.87 2.85
C TYR A 203 14.65 -9.56 3.15
N LEU A 204 15.36 -9.08 2.15
CA LEU A 204 16.02 -7.78 2.13
C LEU A 204 15.49 -6.98 0.94
N LEU A 205 15.06 -5.75 1.17
CA LEU A 205 14.69 -4.82 0.12
C LEU A 205 15.75 -3.70 0.07
N GLU A 206 16.72 -3.84 -0.83
CA GLU A 206 17.74 -2.82 -1.05
C GLU A 206 17.12 -1.59 -1.70
N LEU A 207 17.56 -0.40 -1.30
CA LEU A 207 16.99 0.90 -1.67
C LEU A 207 18.02 1.81 -2.32
N ASP A 208 17.71 2.31 -3.52
CA ASP A 208 18.42 3.40 -4.18
C ASP A 208 17.43 4.48 -4.66
N PRO A 209 17.13 5.51 -3.84
CA PRO A 209 16.22 6.58 -4.23
C PRO A 209 16.90 7.54 -5.19
N ARG A 210 16.18 7.90 -6.27
CA ARG A 210 16.70 8.81 -7.31
C ARG A 210 15.62 9.77 -7.78
N MET A 211 16.07 10.94 -8.24
CA MET A 211 15.25 11.90 -8.98
C MET A 211 15.53 11.75 -10.48
N PRO A 212 14.68 11.01 -11.21
CA PRO A 212 14.99 10.60 -12.60
C PRO A 212 14.68 11.69 -13.63
N GLY A 213 14.09 12.81 -13.26
CA GLY A 213 13.76 13.91 -14.19
C GLY A 213 14.97 14.38 -14.98
N GLU A 214 14.74 14.78 -16.23
CA GLU A 214 15.81 15.21 -17.15
C GLU A 214 16.68 16.34 -16.59
N ASP A 215 16.06 17.28 -15.85
CA ASP A 215 16.79 18.39 -15.22
C ASP A 215 17.41 18.03 -13.89
N MET A 216 17.09 16.85 -13.37
CA MET A 216 17.59 16.37 -12.08
C MET A 216 18.80 15.45 -12.20
N GLY A 217 19.12 15.01 -13.43
CA GLY A 217 20.31 14.23 -13.72
C GLY A 217 20.37 12.87 -13.03
N ASN A 218 19.25 12.34 -12.60
CA ASN A 218 19.16 11.05 -11.90
C ASN A 218 19.99 11.00 -10.60
N HIS A 219 20.13 12.12 -9.88
CA HIS A 219 20.91 12.13 -8.66
C HIS A 219 20.23 11.33 -7.53
N SER A 220 21.05 10.73 -6.69
CA SER A 220 20.64 10.04 -5.46
C SER A 220 20.77 10.95 -4.25
N SER A 221 20.34 10.48 -3.12
CA SER A 221 20.53 11.13 -1.82
C SER A 221 21.39 10.25 -0.89
N PRO A 222 22.16 10.85 0.03
CA PRO A 222 22.92 10.11 1.03
C PRO A 222 22.03 9.67 2.22
N ASN A 223 22.57 8.82 3.10
CA ASN A 223 21.96 8.42 4.37
C ASN A 223 20.64 7.66 4.23
N ASN A 224 20.54 6.83 3.19
CA ASN A 224 19.45 5.85 3.06
C ASN A 224 19.82 4.55 3.78
N GLU A 225 18.82 3.80 4.20
CA GLU A 225 18.98 2.47 4.77
C GLU A 225 18.05 1.49 4.06
N ASP A 226 18.60 0.33 3.68
CA ASP A 226 17.82 -0.77 3.13
C ASP A 226 16.74 -1.23 4.10
N LEU A 227 15.61 -1.71 3.55
CA LEU A 227 14.51 -2.14 4.38
C LEU A 227 14.70 -3.60 4.81
N ARG A 228 14.58 -3.83 6.12
CA ARG A 228 14.64 -5.14 6.77
C ARG A 228 13.40 -5.40 7.59
N GLN A 229 13.02 -6.67 7.67
CA GLN A 229 11.80 -7.07 8.38
C GLN A 229 11.93 -6.79 9.89
N GLY A 230 10.94 -6.07 10.43
CA GLY A 230 10.74 -5.85 11.85
C GLY A 230 9.89 -6.94 12.50
N ALA A 231 9.74 -6.85 13.82
CA ALA A 231 8.92 -7.78 14.61
C ALA A 231 7.41 -7.71 14.27
N ASP A 232 6.97 -6.60 13.69
CA ASP A 232 5.59 -6.38 13.21
C ASP A 232 5.31 -7.02 11.84
N GLY A 233 6.33 -7.62 11.21
CA GLY A 233 6.25 -8.25 9.90
C GLY A 233 6.44 -7.29 8.72
N PHE A 234 6.45 -5.97 8.95
CA PHE A 234 6.77 -4.98 7.94
C PHE A 234 8.29 -4.78 7.80
N TYR A 235 8.69 -4.17 6.71
CA TYR A 235 10.07 -3.88 6.36
C TYR A 235 10.37 -2.42 6.63
N HIS A 236 11.35 -2.16 7.48
CA HIS A 236 11.76 -0.84 7.96
C HIS A 236 13.11 -0.45 7.41
N GLY A 237 13.24 0.75 6.90
CA GLY A 237 14.45 1.38 6.41
C GLY A 237 14.36 2.89 6.51
N LYS A 238 15.24 3.59 5.82
CA LYS A 238 15.24 5.05 5.78
C LYS A 238 15.44 5.56 4.37
N VAL A 239 14.71 6.62 4.03
CA VAL A 239 14.90 7.37 2.79
C VAL A 239 15.17 8.83 3.14
N ASN A 240 16.22 9.40 2.57
CA ASN A 240 16.54 10.80 2.72
C ASN A 240 16.09 11.58 1.48
N TYR A 241 15.03 12.33 1.58
CA TYR A 241 14.63 13.24 0.53
C TYR A 241 15.33 14.57 0.70
N THR A 242 16.15 14.97 -0.28
CA THR A 242 16.90 16.22 -0.25
C THR A 242 16.14 17.41 -0.80
N MET A 243 15.04 17.18 -1.47
CA MET A 243 14.10 18.19 -1.99
C MET A 243 12.74 17.59 -2.27
N GLU A 244 11.73 18.44 -2.41
CA GLU A 244 10.40 18.08 -2.90
C GLU A 244 10.46 17.72 -4.40
N GLY A 245 9.52 16.92 -4.87
CA GLY A 245 9.36 16.59 -6.27
C GLY A 245 9.19 15.10 -6.54
N TYR A 246 9.44 14.72 -7.79
CA TYR A 246 9.30 13.35 -8.25
C TYR A 246 10.55 12.51 -7.92
N TRP A 247 10.35 11.44 -7.16
CA TRP A 247 11.36 10.46 -6.80
C TRP A 247 10.98 9.07 -7.30
N THR A 248 11.97 8.30 -7.70
CA THR A 248 11.86 6.88 -7.91
C THR A 248 12.62 6.14 -6.79
N LEU A 249 11.90 5.31 -6.05
CA LEU A 249 12.50 4.38 -5.11
C LEU A 249 12.86 3.11 -5.90
N ASN A 250 14.12 3.00 -6.30
CA ASN A 250 14.62 1.81 -6.97
C ASN A 250 14.93 0.74 -5.94
N PHE A 251 14.43 -0.47 -6.17
CA PHE A 251 14.59 -1.58 -5.25
C PHE A 251 15.29 -2.77 -5.91
N ILE A 252 15.97 -3.56 -5.07
CA ILE A 252 16.34 -4.93 -5.36
C ILE A 252 15.83 -5.80 -4.21
N LEU A 253 14.88 -6.68 -4.51
CA LEU A 253 14.35 -7.64 -3.55
C LEU A 253 15.20 -8.90 -3.55
N LYS A 254 15.73 -9.27 -2.39
CA LYS A 254 16.47 -10.53 -2.16
C LYS A 254 15.73 -11.38 -1.15
N ASP A 255 15.67 -12.68 -1.38
CA ASP A 255 15.12 -13.62 -0.43
C ASP A 255 16.04 -13.83 0.79
N ALA A 256 15.60 -14.67 1.74
CA ALA A 256 16.36 -14.97 2.95
C ALA A 256 17.71 -15.66 2.69
N THR A 257 17.95 -16.21 1.48
CA THR A 257 19.21 -16.80 1.06
C THR A 257 20.14 -15.80 0.36
N GLY A 258 19.64 -14.58 0.09
CA GLY A 258 20.35 -13.53 -0.66
C GLY A 258 20.17 -13.61 -2.16
N GLN A 259 19.31 -14.51 -2.67
CA GLN A 259 19.03 -14.60 -4.09
C GLN A 259 18.14 -13.44 -4.53
N VAL A 260 18.49 -12.80 -5.65
CA VAL A 260 17.68 -11.71 -6.21
C VAL A 260 16.38 -12.25 -6.80
N ILE A 261 15.26 -11.81 -6.22
CA ILE A 261 13.90 -12.12 -6.67
C ILE A 261 13.47 -11.16 -7.77
N LYS A 262 13.74 -9.86 -7.61
CA LYS A 262 13.42 -8.82 -8.59
C LYS A 262 14.27 -7.59 -8.35
N GLY A 263 14.46 -6.81 -9.39
CA GLY A 263 15.20 -5.56 -9.33
C GLY A 263 16.54 -5.63 -10.04
N THR A 264 16.98 -4.48 -10.53
CA THR A 264 18.26 -4.26 -11.20
C THR A 264 18.99 -3.09 -10.56
N GLN A 265 20.30 -3.16 -10.55
CA GLN A 265 21.11 -2.02 -10.13
C GLN A 265 21.01 -0.93 -11.19
N VAL A 266 20.71 0.30 -10.78
CA VAL A 266 20.67 1.44 -11.68
C VAL A 266 22.01 2.11 -11.81
N SER A 267 22.24 2.75 -12.94
CA SER A 267 23.50 3.46 -13.22
C SER A 267 23.73 4.58 -12.22
N GLN A 268 24.95 4.65 -11.68
CA GLN A 268 25.38 5.76 -10.80
C GLN A 268 25.73 7.03 -11.60
N ARG A 269 25.65 6.99 -12.92
CA ARG A 269 26.02 8.11 -13.78
C ARG A 269 24.96 9.20 -13.72
N VAL A 270 25.36 10.38 -13.32
CA VAL A 270 24.56 11.60 -13.42
C VAL A 270 24.62 12.12 -14.86
N GLN A 271 23.48 12.29 -15.51
CA GLN A 271 23.41 12.81 -16.88
C GLN A 271 22.20 13.73 -17.01
N MET A 272 22.47 15.02 -17.29
CA MET A 272 21.44 16.01 -17.55
C MET A 272 20.83 15.83 -18.94
N GLY A 273 19.56 16.23 -19.11
CA GLY A 273 18.86 16.17 -20.39
C GLY A 273 18.38 14.77 -20.81
N VAL A 274 18.47 13.79 -19.89
CA VAL A 274 18.00 12.41 -20.15
C VAL A 274 17.25 11.94 -18.91
N PHE A 275 16.07 11.35 -19.11
CA PHE A 275 15.34 10.71 -18.02
C PHE A 275 16.18 9.55 -17.44
N GLY A 276 16.31 9.51 -16.11
CA GLY A 276 17.15 8.56 -15.42
C GLY A 276 16.68 7.11 -15.55
N GLU A 277 17.64 6.19 -15.54
CA GLU A 277 17.37 4.77 -15.51
C GLU A 277 16.65 4.37 -14.22
N GLN A 278 15.66 3.48 -14.32
CA GLN A 278 14.93 2.92 -13.21
C GLN A 278 15.19 1.41 -13.09
N SER A 279 15.20 0.90 -11.86
CA SER A 279 15.23 -0.54 -11.64
C SER A 279 13.96 -1.21 -12.22
N GLU A 280 14.07 -2.46 -12.64
CA GLU A 280 12.88 -3.26 -13.01
C GLU A 280 11.89 -3.43 -11.84
N LEU A 281 12.35 -3.17 -10.61
CA LEU A 281 11.52 -3.07 -9.41
C LEU A 281 11.66 -1.68 -8.82
N HIS A 282 10.65 -0.85 -8.99
CA HIS A 282 10.64 0.50 -8.45
C HIS A 282 9.23 0.93 -8.05
N ILE A 283 9.16 1.93 -7.22
CA ILE A 283 7.94 2.63 -6.86
C ILE A 283 8.19 4.13 -7.01
N ASP A 284 7.35 4.77 -7.79
CA ASP A 284 7.40 6.22 -7.99
C ASP A 284 6.60 6.92 -6.92
N ILE A 285 7.14 8.01 -6.42
CA ILE A 285 6.51 8.88 -5.42
C ILE A 285 6.60 10.34 -5.84
N LEU A 286 5.71 11.16 -5.31
CA LEU A 286 5.68 12.61 -5.54
C LEU A 286 5.21 13.32 -4.28
N PHE A 287 5.91 14.36 -3.83
CA PHE A 287 5.48 15.19 -2.72
C PHE A 287 6.02 16.64 -2.82
#